data_dc2052f57e6ff02b5c97c1dcd1459fe0
#
_entry.id   dc2052f57e6ff02b5c97c1dcd1459fe0
#
_cell.length_a   1.000
_cell.length_b   1.000
_cell.length_c   1.000
_cell.angle_alpha   90.00
_cell.angle_beta   90.00
_cell.angle_gamma   90.00
#
_symmetry.space_group_name_H-M   'P 1'
#
loop_
_entity.id
_entity.type
_entity.pdbx_description
1 polymer ?
#
loop_
_entity_poly.entity_id
_entity_poly.type
_entity_poly.pdbx_seq_one_letter_code
_entity_poly.pdbx_strand_id
1 'polypeptide(L)'
;MRINGYLGYSFFFDNEGVLRYEMVLEGYGPDRILFDGNDIITCVSNGKLARLNGLGQVELVYDLGEYALHHDIGFGRDGEILALAELEGSENVEDLLLSIDMESGEVTQLIDFKEAMSGYYEMTRPISATDDFFWQAGEWDWIHLNSLQYMEESDSLIVSSRETSTIIKLSNIHEDVELSWLAGDSRFWEDTPYADYCLEQEGDFVPQYGQHCVEYL
;
A
#
# COMPACT_ATOMS: atom_id res chain seq x y z
N MET A 1 -1.45 25.26 11.33
CA MET A 1 -0.21 25.03 12.11
C MET A 1 0.73 24.28 11.19
N ARG A 2 1.84 24.89 10.75
CA ARG A 2 2.79 24.19 9.87
C ARG A 2 3.52 23.16 10.72
N ILE A 3 3.20 21.92 10.54
CA ILE A 3 4.07 20.83 10.95
C ILE A 3 5.29 20.94 10.03
N ASN A 4 6.49 21.01 10.59
CA ASN A 4 7.74 21.08 9.84
C ASN A 4 7.74 19.91 8.86
N GLY A 5 7.53 20.20 7.57
CA GLY A 5 7.55 19.20 6.54
C GLY A 5 8.93 18.54 6.50
N TYR A 6 8.96 17.23 6.57
CA TYR A 6 10.15 16.49 6.23
C TYR A 6 10.37 16.66 4.72
N LEU A 7 11.58 17.07 4.32
CA LEU A 7 11.98 17.03 2.93
C LEU A 7 12.58 15.66 2.67
N GLY A 8 11.93 14.90 1.79
CA GLY A 8 12.49 13.68 1.23
C GLY A 8 13.32 14.01 -0.01
N TYR A 9 14.33 13.21 -0.28
CA TYR A 9 15.16 13.33 -1.49
C TYR A 9 15.21 11.97 -2.17
N SER A 10 14.90 11.95 -3.47
CA SER A 10 15.15 10.79 -4.32
C SER A 10 16.32 11.07 -5.23
N PHE A 11 17.28 10.15 -5.26
CA PHE A 11 18.49 10.25 -6.05
C PHE A 11 18.49 9.16 -7.13
N PHE A 12 18.70 9.57 -8.38
CA PHE A 12 18.76 8.66 -9.52
C PHE A 12 20.21 8.50 -9.97
N PHE A 13 20.67 7.26 -9.97
CA PHE A 13 22.00 6.90 -10.42
C PHE A 13 21.89 6.05 -11.71
N ASP A 14 22.87 6.20 -12.59
CA ASP A 14 23.00 5.27 -13.71
C ASP A 14 23.65 3.93 -13.27
N ASN A 15 23.79 3.02 -14.23
CA ASN A 15 24.40 1.70 -13.98
C ASN A 15 25.89 1.77 -13.63
N GLU A 16 26.55 2.91 -13.81
CA GLU A 16 27.93 3.18 -13.44
C GLU A 16 28.05 3.82 -12.04
N GLY A 17 26.89 4.08 -11.37
CA GLY A 17 26.82 4.69 -10.06
C GLY A 17 26.99 6.21 -10.08
N VAL A 18 26.85 6.85 -11.25
CA VAL A 18 26.94 8.30 -11.38
C VAL A 18 25.58 8.91 -11.11
N LEU A 19 25.52 9.89 -10.17
CA LEU A 19 24.30 10.65 -9.88
C LEU A 19 23.88 11.42 -11.14
N ARG A 20 22.65 11.17 -11.62
CA ARG A 20 22.08 11.79 -12.81
C ARG A 20 20.99 12.80 -12.48
N TYR A 21 20.25 12.56 -11.41
CA TYR A 21 19.14 13.44 -11.04
C TYR A 21 18.88 13.39 -9.53
N GLU A 22 18.42 14.50 -9.00
CA GLU A 22 17.97 14.66 -7.62
C GLU A 22 16.57 15.28 -7.65
N MET A 23 15.64 14.63 -6.95
CA MET A 23 14.27 15.13 -6.81
C MET A 23 13.98 15.38 -5.34
N VAL A 24 13.42 16.56 -5.05
CA VAL A 24 12.99 16.94 -3.71
C VAL A 24 11.49 16.64 -3.61
N LEU A 25 11.10 15.88 -2.60
CA LEU A 25 9.72 15.57 -2.29
C LEU A 25 9.32 16.28 -1.00
N GLU A 26 8.13 16.85 -0.96
CA GLU A 26 7.59 17.48 0.25
C GLU A 26 6.55 16.56 0.90
N GLY A 27 6.79 16.20 2.15
CA GLY A 27 5.85 15.44 2.97
C GLY A 27 6.14 13.95 3.08
N TYR A 28 5.27 13.25 3.78
CA TYR A 28 5.22 11.79 3.86
C TYR A 28 4.35 11.26 2.73
N GLY A 29 4.76 10.20 2.08
CA GLY A 29 3.98 9.51 1.07
C GLY A 29 4.71 8.25 0.62
N PRO A 30 4.14 7.48 -0.31
CA PRO A 30 4.80 6.30 -0.86
C PRO A 30 6.22 6.63 -1.32
N ASP A 31 7.16 5.84 -0.88
CA ASP A 31 8.57 5.98 -1.29
C ASP A 31 8.81 5.43 -2.71
N ARG A 32 7.78 4.82 -3.31
CA ARG A 32 7.88 4.19 -4.62
C ARG A 32 7.78 5.21 -5.74
N ILE A 33 8.61 5.00 -6.73
CA ILE A 33 8.61 5.73 -7.99
C ILE A 33 8.30 4.75 -9.11
N LEU A 34 7.30 5.08 -9.93
CA LEU A 34 6.95 4.31 -11.11
C LEU A 34 7.47 5.03 -12.35
N PHE A 35 7.92 4.24 -13.34
CA PHE A 35 8.33 4.74 -14.64
C PHE A 35 7.33 4.30 -15.70
N ASP A 36 6.71 5.28 -16.35
CA ASP A 36 5.82 5.10 -17.49
C ASP A 36 6.51 5.67 -18.75
N GLY A 37 7.24 4.82 -19.45
CA GLY A 37 8.10 5.25 -20.54
C GLY A 37 9.21 6.19 -20.07
N ASN A 38 9.09 7.48 -20.41
CA ASN A 38 10.00 8.53 -19.97
C ASN A 38 9.46 9.33 -18.79
N ASP A 39 8.22 9.11 -18.41
CA ASP A 39 7.57 9.84 -17.33
C ASP A 39 7.77 9.13 -15.99
N ILE A 40 7.65 9.89 -14.93
CA ILE A 40 7.77 9.45 -13.55
C ILE A 40 6.45 9.70 -12.85
N ILE A 41 5.92 8.70 -12.17
CA ILE A 41 4.76 8.82 -11.32
C ILE A 41 5.23 8.62 -9.88
N THR A 42 4.92 9.56 -9.02
CA THR A 42 5.35 9.53 -7.62
C THR A 42 4.43 10.35 -6.72
N CYS A 43 4.44 10.06 -5.45
CA CYS A 43 3.80 10.89 -4.46
C CYS A 43 4.60 12.17 -4.24
N VAL A 44 3.93 13.32 -4.24
CA VAL A 44 4.55 14.63 -3.94
C VAL A 44 4.10 15.22 -2.60
N SER A 45 3.05 14.66 -2.04
CA SER A 45 2.63 14.79 -0.64
C SER A 45 1.71 13.63 -0.31
N ASN A 46 1.39 13.40 0.95
CA ASN A 46 0.50 12.31 1.34
C ASN A 46 -0.88 12.31 0.67
N GLY A 47 -1.40 13.47 0.27
CA GLY A 47 -2.68 13.60 -0.44
C GLY A 47 -2.54 13.89 -1.93
N LYS A 48 -1.35 13.75 -2.54
CA LYS A 48 -1.13 14.13 -3.94
C LYS A 48 -0.16 13.24 -4.66
N LEU A 49 -0.65 12.66 -5.77
CA LEU A 49 0.17 11.96 -6.75
C LEU A 49 0.54 12.94 -7.89
N ALA A 50 1.70 12.82 -8.47
CA ALA A 50 2.13 13.63 -9.60
C ALA A 50 2.72 12.79 -10.73
N ARG A 51 2.49 13.27 -11.96
CA ARG A 51 3.21 12.83 -13.16
C ARG A 51 4.25 13.89 -13.52
N LEU A 52 5.49 13.43 -13.63
CA LEU A 52 6.63 14.24 -14.02
C LEU A 52 7.16 13.75 -15.38
N ASN A 53 7.63 14.67 -16.21
CA ASN A 53 8.32 14.28 -17.43
C ASN A 53 9.74 13.74 -17.14
N GLY A 54 10.42 13.24 -18.18
CA GLY A 54 11.76 12.70 -18.07
C GLY A 54 12.85 13.69 -17.62
N LEU A 55 12.52 14.98 -17.47
CA LEU A 55 13.37 16.02 -16.87
C LEU A 55 12.99 16.31 -15.41
N GLY A 56 12.05 15.54 -14.84
CA GLY A 56 11.56 15.73 -13.47
C GLY A 56 10.67 16.96 -13.27
N GLN A 57 10.15 17.55 -14.34
CA GLN A 57 9.22 18.66 -14.24
C GLN A 57 7.81 18.11 -14.05
N VAL A 58 7.09 18.63 -13.06
CA VAL A 58 5.70 18.25 -12.79
C VAL A 58 4.81 18.71 -13.95
N GLU A 59 4.11 17.79 -14.59
CA GLU A 59 3.17 18.04 -15.68
C GLU A 59 1.73 18.00 -15.20
N LEU A 60 1.41 17.02 -14.34
CA LEU A 60 0.08 16.84 -13.75
C LEU A 60 0.19 16.56 -12.26
N VAL A 61 -0.81 17.00 -11.52
CA VAL A 61 -0.98 16.67 -10.10
C VAL A 61 -2.41 16.18 -9.91
N TYR A 62 -2.54 15.03 -9.29
CA TYR A 62 -3.79 14.40 -8.91
C TYR A 62 -4.01 14.67 -7.42
N ASP A 63 -5.07 15.39 -7.10
CA ASP A 63 -5.49 15.65 -5.72
C ASP A 63 -6.42 14.51 -5.28
N LEU A 64 -6.05 13.82 -4.21
CA LEU A 64 -6.73 12.62 -3.74
C LEU A 64 -7.85 12.93 -2.73
N GLY A 65 -8.15 14.23 -2.53
CA GLY A 65 -9.25 14.67 -1.67
C GLY A 65 -8.97 14.36 -0.20
N GLU A 66 -9.78 13.48 0.37
CA GLU A 66 -9.71 13.10 1.78
C GLU A 66 -8.79 11.90 2.07
N TYR A 67 -8.11 11.37 1.06
CA TYR A 67 -7.22 10.24 1.22
C TYR A 67 -5.76 10.67 1.39
N ALA A 68 -5.06 9.98 2.28
CA ALA A 68 -3.64 10.08 2.47
C ALA A 68 -2.95 8.79 1.99
N LEU A 69 -1.97 8.94 1.10
CA LEU A 69 -1.17 7.82 0.59
C LEU A 69 -0.09 7.44 1.59
N HIS A 70 0.18 6.15 1.65
CA HIS A 70 1.30 5.59 2.43
C HIS A 70 1.97 4.43 1.67
N HIS A 71 3.19 4.11 2.05
CA HIS A 71 4.02 2.96 1.66
C HIS A 71 4.16 2.71 0.16
N ASP A 72 3.11 2.36 -0.59
CA ASP A 72 3.30 1.82 -1.93
C ASP A 72 2.26 2.26 -2.96
N ILE A 73 2.70 2.36 -4.21
CA ILE A 73 1.88 2.56 -5.40
C ILE A 73 2.31 1.57 -6.48
N GLY A 74 1.41 1.19 -7.38
CA GLY A 74 1.69 0.27 -8.47
C GLY A 74 0.83 0.54 -9.69
N PHE A 75 1.20 0.00 -10.83
CA PHE A 75 0.32 0.01 -12.00
C PHE A 75 -0.82 -0.98 -11.80
N GLY A 76 -2.04 -0.55 -12.11
CA GLY A 76 -3.23 -1.37 -12.23
C GLY A 76 -3.61 -1.62 -13.70
N ARG A 77 -4.85 -2.01 -13.94
CA ARG A 77 -5.34 -2.26 -15.30
C ARG A 77 -5.56 -0.94 -16.06
N ASP A 78 -5.49 -1.00 -17.39
CA ASP A 78 -5.84 0.12 -18.27
C ASP A 78 -5.07 1.43 -17.98
N GLY A 79 -3.91 1.35 -17.32
CA GLY A 79 -3.07 2.50 -17.01
C GLY A 79 -3.47 3.28 -15.74
N GLU A 80 -4.37 2.76 -14.92
CA GLU A 80 -4.63 3.30 -13.58
C GLU A 80 -3.41 3.13 -12.67
N ILE A 81 -3.39 3.90 -11.59
CA ILE A 81 -2.47 3.69 -10.47
C ILE A 81 -3.25 3.15 -9.29
N LEU A 82 -2.81 2.00 -8.79
CA LEU A 82 -3.24 1.47 -7.51
C LEU A 82 -2.37 2.04 -6.40
N ALA A 83 -2.98 2.42 -5.29
CA ALA A 83 -2.27 3.06 -4.19
C ALA A 83 -2.80 2.60 -2.84
N LEU A 84 -1.89 2.31 -1.91
CA LEU A 84 -2.24 2.11 -0.52
C LEU A 84 -2.53 3.46 0.13
N ALA A 85 -3.63 3.52 0.88
CA ALA A 85 -4.11 4.76 1.46
C ALA A 85 -4.83 4.56 2.79
N GLU A 86 -5.07 5.67 3.44
CA GLU A 86 -5.97 5.82 4.58
C GLU A 86 -6.90 7.00 4.37
N LEU A 87 -8.02 7.04 5.09
CA LEU A 87 -8.94 8.17 5.11
C LEU A 87 -8.49 9.15 6.18
N GLU A 88 -8.19 10.40 5.81
CA GLU A 88 -7.76 11.43 6.77
C GLU A 88 -8.75 11.62 7.93
N GLY A 89 -8.26 11.49 9.14
CA GLY A 89 -9.07 11.62 10.36
C GLY A 89 -9.90 10.39 10.71
N SER A 90 -9.70 9.27 10.01
CA SER A 90 -10.25 7.98 10.42
C SER A 90 -9.56 7.47 11.68
N GLU A 91 -10.30 6.65 12.45
CA GLU A 91 -9.72 5.89 13.56
C GLU A 91 -8.79 4.77 13.04
N ASN A 92 -9.14 4.16 11.89
CA ASN A 92 -8.31 3.14 11.26
C ASN A 92 -7.35 3.78 10.28
N VAL A 93 -6.14 3.24 10.21
CA VAL A 93 -5.08 3.70 9.31
C VAL A 93 -4.52 2.55 8.48
N GLU A 94 -3.97 2.89 7.31
CA GLU A 94 -3.21 1.99 6.45
C GLU A 94 -3.99 0.76 5.95
N ASP A 95 -5.30 0.90 5.68
CA ASP A 95 -6.22 -0.20 5.39
C ASP A 95 -7.06 -0.04 4.11
N LEU A 96 -6.72 0.90 3.22
CA LEU A 96 -7.45 1.11 1.96
C LEU A 96 -6.60 0.83 0.72
N LEU A 97 -7.28 0.40 -0.35
CA LEU A 97 -6.74 0.42 -1.71
C LEU A 97 -7.53 1.39 -2.57
N LEU A 98 -6.83 2.32 -3.20
CA LEU A 98 -7.40 3.24 -4.18
C LEU A 98 -6.98 2.86 -5.60
N SER A 99 -7.86 3.19 -6.56
CA SER A 99 -7.54 3.34 -7.98
C SER A 99 -7.58 4.81 -8.35
N ILE A 100 -6.58 5.26 -9.08
CA ILE A 100 -6.47 6.61 -9.62
C ILE A 100 -6.39 6.50 -11.14
N ASP A 101 -7.44 6.93 -11.84
CA ASP A 101 -7.45 7.02 -13.29
C ASP A 101 -6.55 8.17 -13.76
N MET A 102 -5.51 7.85 -14.51
CA MET A 102 -4.47 8.80 -14.89
C MET A 102 -4.89 9.71 -16.06
N GLU A 103 -6.01 9.45 -16.72
CA GLU A 103 -6.57 10.30 -17.77
C GLU A 103 -7.55 11.34 -17.20
N SER A 104 -8.49 10.91 -16.39
CA SER A 104 -9.54 11.76 -15.81
C SER A 104 -9.14 12.39 -14.48
N GLY A 105 -8.26 11.74 -13.72
CA GLY A 105 -7.93 12.07 -12.33
C GLY A 105 -8.98 11.58 -11.33
N GLU A 106 -9.91 10.73 -11.75
CA GLU A 106 -10.91 10.14 -10.86
C GLU A 106 -10.23 9.21 -9.84
N VAL A 107 -10.61 9.35 -8.58
CA VAL A 107 -10.12 8.52 -7.47
C VAL A 107 -11.27 7.65 -6.97
N THR A 108 -11.06 6.34 -6.98
CA THR A 108 -12.03 5.35 -6.53
C THR A 108 -11.44 4.51 -5.42
N GLN A 109 -12.15 4.36 -4.29
CA GLN A 109 -11.81 3.37 -3.28
C GLN A 109 -12.24 1.99 -3.80
N LEU A 110 -11.27 1.14 -4.13
CA LEU A 110 -11.52 -0.23 -4.59
C LEU A 110 -11.78 -1.17 -3.42
N ILE A 111 -10.94 -1.11 -2.39
CA ILE A 111 -11.00 -2.04 -1.26
C ILE A 111 -10.93 -1.27 0.05
N ASP A 112 -11.88 -1.56 0.94
CA ASP A 112 -11.76 -1.35 2.38
C ASP A 112 -11.42 -2.70 3.01
N PHE A 113 -10.21 -2.87 3.50
CA PHE A 113 -9.76 -4.13 4.10
C PHE A 113 -10.52 -4.47 5.38
N LYS A 114 -11.08 -3.47 6.06
CA LYS A 114 -11.95 -3.69 7.20
C LYS A 114 -13.24 -4.44 6.79
N GLU A 115 -13.75 -4.18 5.60
CA GLU A 115 -14.87 -4.92 5.04
C GLU A 115 -14.42 -6.28 4.48
N ALA A 116 -13.34 -6.31 3.69
CA ALA A 116 -12.81 -7.52 3.07
C ALA A 116 -12.31 -8.57 4.09
N MET A 117 -11.80 -8.10 5.25
CA MET A 117 -11.30 -8.96 6.34
C MET A 117 -12.01 -8.69 7.67
N SER A 118 -13.31 -8.45 7.64
CA SER A 118 -14.12 -8.06 8.78
C SER A 118 -14.03 -9.03 9.97
N GLY A 119 -13.96 -10.32 9.72
CA GLY A 119 -13.81 -11.33 10.78
C GLY A 119 -12.51 -11.18 11.56
N TYR A 120 -11.41 -10.80 10.91
CA TYR A 120 -10.14 -10.51 11.59
C TYR A 120 -10.20 -9.14 12.28
N TYR A 121 -10.70 -8.12 11.60
CA TYR A 121 -10.86 -6.79 12.18
C TYR A 121 -11.63 -6.82 13.51
N GLU A 122 -12.76 -7.52 13.57
CA GLU A 122 -13.56 -7.66 14.79
C GLU A 122 -12.81 -8.38 15.92
N MET A 123 -11.93 -9.33 15.58
CA MET A 123 -11.11 -10.05 16.57
C MET A 123 -9.99 -9.19 17.14
N THR A 124 -9.49 -8.21 16.40
CA THR A 124 -8.42 -7.33 16.86
C THR A 124 -8.89 -6.28 17.85
N ARG A 125 -10.20 -6.01 17.98
CA ARG A 125 -10.78 -5.06 18.94
C ARG A 125 -11.07 -5.69 20.30
N PRO A 126 -10.75 -5.01 21.44
CA PRO A 126 -9.85 -3.87 21.59
C PRO A 126 -8.42 -4.33 21.90
N ILE A 127 -7.46 -3.93 21.12
CA ILE A 127 -6.06 -4.12 21.50
C ILE A 127 -5.69 -3.02 22.50
N SER A 128 -5.25 -3.39 23.68
CA SER A 128 -4.61 -2.46 24.61
C SER A 128 -3.11 -2.38 24.30
N ALA A 129 -2.76 -1.87 23.14
CA ALA A 129 -1.36 -1.65 22.78
C ALA A 129 -0.88 -0.36 23.45
N THR A 130 -0.16 -0.48 24.55
CA THR A 130 0.33 0.67 25.32
C THR A 130 1.57 1.33 24.72
N ASP A 131 2.18 0.72 23.72
CA ASP A 131 3.48 1.14 23.14
C ASP A 131 3.42 1.43 21.63
N ASP A 132 2.27 1.30 20.99
CA ASP A 132 2.09 1.62 19.58
C ASP A 132 1.95 3.13 19.36
N PHE A 133 2.67 3.65 18.36
CA PHE A 133 2.66 5.08 18.02
C PHE A 133 1.27 5.55 17.56
N PHE A 134 0.60 4.78 16.71
CA PHE A 134 -0.72 5.12 16.17
C PHE A 134 -1.78 5.08 17.27
N TRP A 135 -1.73 4.10 18.15
CA TRP A 135 -2.62 4.04 19.29
C TRP A 135 -2.50 5.26 20.22
N GLN A 136 -1.28 5.76 20.44
CA GLN A 136 -1.04 6.98 21.22
C GLN A 136 -1.57 8.22 20.52
N ALA A 137 -1.64 8.21 19.18
CA ALA A 137 -2.27 9.26 18.38
C ALA A 137 -3.80 9.15 18.34
N GLY A 138 -4.39 8.06 18.84
CA GLY A 138 -5.82 7.76 18.75
C GLY A 138 -6.21 7.08 17.45
N GLU A 139 -5.23 6.57 16.73
CA GLU A 139 -5.35 5.85 15.47
C GLU A 139 -5.11 4.36 15.71
N TRP A 140 -5.64 3.52 14.84
CA TRP A 140 -5.54 2.08 14.96
C TRP A 140 -5.00 1.43 13.70
N ASP A 141 -3.74 1.04 13.78
CA ASP A 141 -3.01 0.31 12.76
C ASP A 141 -3.19 -1.21 12.98
N TRP A 142 -4.30 -1.74 12.49
CA TRP A 142 -4.71 -3.12 12.74
C TRP A 142 -4.18 -4.13 11.72
N ILE A 143 -3.78 -3.68 10.53
CA ILE A 143 -3.34 -4.52 9.42
C ILE A 143 -1.99 -4.07 8.83
N HIS A 144 -1.73 -2.78 8.78
CA HIS A 144 -0.51 -2.16 8.28
C HIS A 144 -0.08 -2.68 6.90
N LEU A 145 -0.83 -2.29 5.88
CA LEU A 145 -0.47 -2.65 4.50
C LEU A 145 0.73 -1.82 4.03
N ASN A 146 1.76 -2.46 3.48
CA ASN A 146 3.02 -1.78 3.21
C ASN A 146 3.66 -2.10 1.85
N SER A 147 3.09 -2.99 1.06
CA SER A 147 3.43 -3.16 -0.35
C SER A 147 2.26 -3.77 -1.10
N LEU A 148 2.20 -3.51 -2.40
CA LEU A 148 1.20 -4.05 -3.30
C LEU A 148 1.83 -4.52 -4.61
N GLN A 149 1.22 -5.56 -5.20
CA GLN A 149 1.49 -5.99 -6.57
C GLN A 149 0.20 -6.44 -7.23
N TYR A 150 -0.13 -5.81 -8.35
CA TYR A 150 -1.27 -6.18 -9.18
C TYR A 150 -0.89 -7.20 -10.24
N MET A 151 -1.78 -8.12 -10.49
CA MET A 151 -1.64 -9.19 -11.47
C MET A 151 -2.81 -9.07 -12.48
N GLU A 152 -2.55 -8.38 -13.58
CA GLU A 152 -3.57 -8.00 -14.58
C GLU A 152 -4.31 -9.22 -15.17
N GLU A 153 -3.58 -10.31 -15.52
CA GLU A 153 -4.17 -11.49 -16.14
C GLU A 153 -5.27 -12.16 -15.31
N SER A 154 -5.25 -11.97 -13.99
CA SER A 154 -6.17 -12.62 -13.05
C SER A 154 -6.97 -11.64 -12.19
N ASP A 155 -6.90 -10.35 -12.51
CA ASP A 155 -7.50 -9.27 -11.70
C ASP A 155 -7.26 -9.46 -10.20
N SER A 156 -6.01 -9.76 -9.85
CA SER A 156 -5.63 -10.11 -8.48
C SER A 156 -4.63 -9.13 -7.91
N LEU A 157 -4.70 -8.94 -6.60
CA LEU A 157 -3.79 -8.12 -5.83
C LEU A 157 -3.07 -8.97 -4.79
N ILE A 158 -1.77 -8.78 -4.68
CA ILE A 158 -0.98 -9.28 -3.56
C ILE A 158 -0.57 -8.09 -2.72
N VAL A 159 -0.82 -8.15 -1.41
CA VAL A 159 -0.39 -7.14 -0.45
C VAL A 159 0.37 -7.77 0.70
N SER A 160 1.27 -6.99 1.28
CA SER A 160 2.00 -7.37 2.49
C SER A 160 1.38 -6.65 3.69
N SER A 161 1.04 -7.42 4.73
CA SER A 161 0.55 -6.92 6.01
C SER A 161 1.58 -7.16 7.10
N ARG A 162 2.09 -6.07 7.71
CA ARG A 162 3.09 -6.14 8.79
C ARG A 162 2.51 -6.73 10.06
N GLU A 163 1.34 -6.24 10.48
CA GLU A 163 0.74 -6.60 11.77
C GLU A 163 0.33 -8.09 11.82
N THR A 164 -0.08 -8.64 10.69
CA THR A 164 -0.39 -10.08 10.60
C THR A 164 0.81 -10.93 10.20
N SER A 165 1.93 -10.31 9.83
CA SER A 165 3.11 -10.99 9.26
C SER A 165 2.74 -11.91 8.09
N THR A 166 1.78 -11.48 7.26
CA THR A 166 1.15 -12.31 6.22
C THR A 166 1.17 -11.59 4.87
N ILE A 167 1.36 -12.36 3.83
CA ILE A 167 1.10 -11.93 2.45
C ILE A 167 -0.33 -12.35 2.13
N ILE A 168 -1.15 -11.41 1.66
CA ILE A 168 -2.57 -11.60 1.38
C ILE A 168 -2.77 -11.50 -0.12
N LYS A 169 -3.42 -12.48 -0.73
CA LYS A 169 -3.88 -12.40 -2.11
C LYS A 169 -5.38 -12.25 -2.17
N LEU A 170 -5.82 -11.22 -2.89
CA LEU A 170 -7.21 -10.99 -3.25
C LEU A 170 -7.39 -11.20 -4.76
N SER A 171 -8.57 -11.59 -5.19
CA SER A 171 -8.97 -11.69 -6.60
C SER A 171 -10.23 -10.87 -6.87
N ASN A 172 -10.50 -10.62 -8.17
CA ASN A 172 -11.63 -9.83 -8.64
C ASN A 172 -11.69 -8.44 -7.99
N ILE A 173 -10.53 -7.76 -7.89
CA ILE A 173 -10.41 -6.53 -7.11
C ILE A 173 -11.21 -5.35 -7.69
N HIS A 174 -11.60 -5.43 -8.97
CA HIS A 174 -12.44 -4.43 -9.63
C HIS A 174 -13.92 -4.82 -9.74
N GLU A 175 -14.29 -5.93 -9.12
CA GLU A 175 -15.68 -6.45 -9.11
C GLU A 175 -16.07 -6.84 -7.67
N ASP A 176 -16.34 -8.12 -7.45
CA ASP A 176 -16.63 -8.68 -6.13
C ASP A 176 -15.33 -9.23 -5.51
N VAL A 177 -14.69 -8.44 -4.66
CA VAL A 177 -13.40 -8.79 -4.04
C VAL A 177 -13.50 -10.06 -3.22
N GLU A 178 -12.62 -11.02 -3.49
CA GLU A 178 -12.55 -12.30 -2.79
C GLU A 178 -11.15 -12.57 -2.24
N LEU A 179 -11.07 -13.08 -1.01
CA LEU A 179 -9.81 -13.59 -0.47
C LEU A 179 -9.43 -14.89 -1.16
N SER A 180 -8.25 -14.93 -1.79
CA SER A 180 -7.76 -16.12 -2.49
C SER A 180 -6.90 -17.00 -1.59
N TRP A 181 -5.89 -16.44 -0.94
CA TRP A 181 -5.03 -17.16 -0.02
C TRP A 181 -4.23 -16.22 0.90
N LEU A 182 -3.71 -16.81 1.97
CA LEU A 182 -2.82 -16.19 2.94
C LEU A 182 -1.50 -16.98 3.00
N ALA A 183 -0.37 -16.27 2.97
CA ALA A 183 0.95 -16.88 3.15
C ALA A 183 1.65 -16.24 4.35
N GLY A 184 1.71 -16.99 5.45
CA GLY A 184 2.26 -16.56 6.73
C GLY A 184 2.29 -17.72 7.71
N ASP A 185 2.42 -17.43 9.00
CA ASP A 185 2.31 -18.43 10.04
C ASP A 185 0.86 -18.89 10.21
N SER A 186 0.52 -20.11 9.80
CA SER A 186 -0.85 -20.64 9.87
C SER A 186 -1.42 -20.64 11.30
N ARG A 187 -0.57 -20.72 12.32
CA ARG A 187 -0.99 -20.64 13.73
C ARG A 187 -1.58 -19.30 14.11
N PHE A 188 -1.19 -18.23 13.39
CA PHE A 188 -1.79 -16.91 13.57
C PHE A 188 -3.27 -16.89 13.14
N TRP A 189 -3.63 -17.68 12.15
CA TRP A 189 -4.94 -17.70 11.52
C TRP A 189 -5.87 -18.84 12.01
N GLU A 190 -5.34 -19.82 12.80
CA GLU A 190 -6.05 -21.07 13.14
C GLU A 190 -7.40 -20.87 13.84
N ASP A 191 -7.52 -19.83 14.65
CA ASP A 191 -8.78 -19.50 15.37
C ASP A 191 -9.60 -18.41 14.67
N THR A 192 -9.33 -18.13 13.39
CA THR A 192 -10.02 -17.11 12.61
C THR A 192 -10.89 -17.74 11.52
N PRO A 193 -11.85 -16.99 10.93
CA PRO A 193 -12.61 -17.44 9.76
C PRO A 193 -11.74 -17.68 8.50
N TYR A 194 -10.46 -17.34 8.56
CA TYR A 194 -9.53 -17.38 7.41
C TYR A 194 -8.55 -18.54 7.46
N ALA A 195 -8.66 -19.44 8.42
CA ALA A 195 -7.76 -20.59 8.58
C ALA A 195 -7.62 -21.45 7.31
N ASP A 196 -8.72 -21.68 6.61
CA ASP A 196 -8.76 -22.51 5.39
C ASP A 196 -8.12 -21.83 4.16
N TYR A 197 -7.82 -20.53 4.24
CA TYR A 197 -7.12 -19.78 3.18
C TYR A 197 -5.61 -19.82 3.32
N CYS A 198 -5.08 -20.31 4.45
CA CYS A 198 -3.64 -20.37 4.68
C CYS A 198 -2.98 -21.41 3.79
N LEU A 199 -1.94 -21.01 3.08
CA LEU A 199 -1.09 -21.92 2.32
C LEU A 199 -0.32 -22.83 3.27
N GLU A 200 -0.22 -24.12 2.90
CA GLU A 200 0.62 -25.07 3.61
C GLU A 200 2.10 -24.80 3.32
N GLN A 201 2.89 -24.78 4.38
CA GLN A 201 4.34 -24.64 4.24
C GLN A 201 4.96 -25.95 3.76
N GLU A 202 5.67 -25.91 2.63
CA GLU A 202 6.55 -27.00 2.19
C GLU A 202 7.99 -26.75 2.60
N GLY A 203 8.54 -27.67 3.39
CA GLY A 203 9.92 -27.58 3.87
C GLY A 203 10.05 -26.98 5.26
N ASP A 204 11.30 -26.99 5.76
CA ASP A 204 11.66 -26.49 7.09
C ASP A 204 12.30 -25.10 6.98
N PHE A 205 11.49 -24.07 7.09
CA PHE A 205 11.93 -22.67 7.13
C PHE A 205 11.06 -21.88 8.10
N VAL A 206 11.60 -20.75 8.57
CA VAL A 206 10.87 -19.83 9.44
C VAL A 206 10.06 -18.89 8.55
N PRO A 207 8.73 -18.75 8.77
CA PRO A 207 7.93 -17.76 8.07
C PRO A 207 8.46 -16.34 8.26
N GLN A 208 8.09 -15.43 7.36
CA GLN A 208 8.38 -14.00 7.49
C GLN A 208 7.66 -13.39 8.71
N TYR A 209 8.27 -12.37 9.30
CA TYR A 209 7.65 -11.58 10.37
C TYR A 209 7.89 -10.10 10.14
N GLY A 210 6.80 -9.29 10.20
CA GLY A 210 6.87 -7.84 10.09
C GLY A 210 7.49 -7.34 8.78
N GLN A 211 7.29 -8.07 7.69
CA GLN A 211 7.85 -7.75 6.37
C GLN A 211 7.27 -6.45 5.81
N HIS A 212 8.05 -5.75 5.00
CA HIS A 212 7.68 -4.47 4.37
C HIS A 212 7.79 -4.46 2.85
N CYS A 213 7.93 -5.60 2.22
CA CYS A 213 7.93 -5.70 0.76
C CYS A 213 7.62 -7.13 0.34
N VAL A 214 6.81 -7.26 -0.70
CA VAL A 214 6.56 -8.54 -1.36
C VAL A 214 6.66 -8.34 -2.86
N GLU A 215 7.28 -9.29 -3.53
CA GLU A 215 7.28 -9.42 -4.98
C GLU A 215 6.99 -10.88 -5.34
N TYR A 216 5.98 -11.07 -6.18
CA TYR A 216 5.59 -12.37 -6.72
C TYR A 216 6.21 -12.51 -8.12
N LEU A 217 6.96 -13.59 -8.34
CA LEU A 217 7.75 -13.85 -9.55
C LEU A 217 7.07 -14.88 -10.46
#